data_de2156687742c653b055e3604e2d467b
#
_entry.id   de2156687742c653b055e3604e2d467b
#
_cell.length_a   1.000
_cell.length_b   1.000
_cell.length_c   1.000
_cell.angle_alpha   90.00
_cell.angle_beta   90.00
_cell.angle_gamma   90.00
#
_symmetry.space_group_name_H-M   'P 1'
#
loop_
_entity.id
_entity.type
_entity.pdbx_description
1 polymer ?
#
loop_
_entity_poly.entity_id
_entity_poly.type
_entity_poly.pdbx_seq_one_letter_code
_entity_poly.pdbx_strand_id
1 'polypeptide(L)'
;MTDKMKIKEVIVVEGKDDTKRINLAVNADTLETRGSAISDETLAQIEELHDKRGVIVFTDPDFSGEKIRKIIQEAVPGVKHAFLTKKAAAPDHKGSLGVEHADPEAIREALRNLYTEEPD
;
A
#
# COMPACT_ATOMS: atom_id res chain seq x y z
N MET A 1 -14.59 -23.31 -3.25
CA MET A 1 -14.15 -22.17 -2.46
C MET A 1 -12.83 -21.65 -2.99
N THR A 2 -12.80 -20.38 -3.33
CA THR A 2 -11.61 -19.80 -3.93
C THR A 2 -10.72 -19.22 -2.85
N ASP A 3 -9.50 -19.70 -2.76
CA ASP A 3 -8.54 -19.15 -1.78
C ASP A 3 -8.05 -17.80 -2.26
N LYS A 4 -8.02 -16.86 -1.36
CA LYS A 4 -7.42 -15.55 -1.65
C LYS A 4 -5.91 -15.69 -1.73
N MET A 5 -5.29 -14.88 -2.58
CA MET A 5 -3.84 -14.78 -2.67
C MET A 5 -3.29 -14.34 -1.31
N LYS A 6 -2.32 -15.09 -0.79
CA LYS A 6 -1.68 -14.74 0.47
C LYS A 6 -0.47 -13.86 0.22
N ILE A 7 -0.36 -12.81 1.00
CA ILE A 7 0.78 -11.88 0.94
C ILE A 7 1.47 -11.96 2.30
N LYS A 8 2.72 -12.33 2.31
CA LYS A 8 3.46 -12.43 3.58
C LYS A 8 3.90 -11.07 4.12
N GLU A 9 4.14 -10.13 3.23
CA GLU A 9 4.54 -8.77 3.61
C GLU A 9 3.38 -8.05 4.27
N VAL A 10 3.71 -7.07 5.11
CA VAL A 10 2.71 -6.16 5.65
C VAL A 10 2.49 -5.05 4.63
N ILE A 11 1.23 -4.76 4.35
CA ILE A 11 0.88 -3.71 3.38
C ILE A 11 0.59 -2.42 4.13
N VAL A 12 1.36 -1.37 3.86
CA VAL A 12 1.15 -0.07 4.47
C VAL A 12 0.18 0.73 3.61
N VAL A 13 -0.91 1.17 4.23
CA VAL A 13 -1.99 1.92 3.57
C VAL A 13 -2.29 3.17 4.39
N GLU A 14 -3.15 4.06 3.86
CA GLU A 14 -3.51 5.29 4.56
C GLU A 14 -4.54 5.08 5.65
N GLY A 15 -5.59 4.32 5.38
CA GLY A 15 -6.70 4.21 6.32
C GLY A 15 -7.44 2.87 6.26
N LYS A 16 -8.44 2.77 7.13
CA LYS A 16 -9.19 1.51 7.30
C LYS A 16 -10.00 1.09 6.08
N ASP A 17 -10.45 2.04 5.28
CA ASP A 17 -11.20 1.71 4.07
C ASP A 17 -10.31 1.05 3.04
N ASP A 18 -9.04 1.44 2.99
CA ASP A 18 -8.05 0.79 2.14
C ASP A 18 -7.82 -0.65 2.62
N THR A 19 -7.69 -0.83 3.93
CA THR A 19 -7.54 -2.16 4.53
C THR A 19 -8.69 -3.08 4.14
N LYS A 20 -9.92 -2.56 4.24
CA LYS A 20 -11.11 -3.35 3.87
C LYS A 20 -11.07 -3.77 2.42
N ARG A 21 -10.72 -2.84 1.53
CA ARG A 21 -10.69 -3.13 0.09
C ARG A 21 -9.60 -4.14 -0.25
N ILE A 22 -8.42 -4.00 0.37
CA ILE A 22 -7.32 -4.94 0.16
C ILE A 22 -7.73 -6.34 0.63
N ASN A 23 -8.40 -6.44 1.77
CA ASN A 23 -8.83 -7.73 2.29
C ASN A 23 -9.93 -8.41 1.46
N LEU A 24 -10.63 -7.67 0.61
CA LEU A 24 -11.51 -8.28 -0.37
C LEU A 24 -10.72 -8.97 -1.48
N ALA A 25 -9.54 -8.49 -1.77
CA ALA A 25 -8.73 -8.98 -2.88
C ALA A 25 -7.73 -10.07 -2.47
N VAL A 26 -7.08 -9.89 -1.31
CA VAL A 26 -6.01 -10.77 -0.85
C VAL A 26 -6.10 -11.00 0.65
N ASN A 27 -5.34 -11.97 1.11
CA ASN A 27 -5.19 -12.25 2.54
C ASN A 27 -3.85 -11.67 2.98
N ALA A 28 -3.89 -10.53 3.64
CA ALA A 28 -2.69 -9.80 4.06
C ALA A 28 -2.96 -8.98 5.31
N ASP A 29 -1.91 -8.73 6.06
CA ASP A 29 -1.97 -7.80 7.19
C ASP A 29 -1.64 -6.40 6.69
N THR A 30 -2.27 -5.40 7.27
CA THR A 30 -2.05 -4.01 6.89
C THR A 30 -1.61 -3.18 8.08
N LEU A 31 -0.95 -2.06 7.78
CA LEU A 31 -0.62 -1.05 8.76
C LEU A 31 -1.12 0.28 8.19
N GLU A 32 -1.89 1.02 8.98
CA GLU A 32 -2.50 2.28 8.53
C GLU A 32 -1.70 3.47 9.06
N THR A 33 -1.29 4.35 8.15
CA THR A 33 -0.52 5.54 8.54
C THR A 33 -1.42 6.65 9.07
N ARG A 34 -2.68 6.64 8.66
CA ARG A 34 -3.67 7.66 9.06
C ARG A 34 -3.27 9.06 8.63
N GLY A 35 -2.79 9.17 7.39
CA GLY A 35 -2.40 10.44 6.81
C GLY A 35 -0.90 10.52 6.57
N SER A 36 -0.44 11.69 6.11
CA SER A 36 0.94 11.87 5.70
C SER A 36 1.87 12.33 6.82
N ALA A 37 1.33 12.65 8.00
CA ALA A 37 2.15 13.03 9.17
C ALA A 37 2.52 11.77 9.94
N ILE A 38 3.49 11.03 9.41
CA ILE A 38 3.89 9.74 9.96
C ILE A 38 4.87 9.96 11.11
N SER A 39 4.53 9.41 12.29
CA SER A 39 5.37 9.56 13.46
C SER A 39 6.64 8.71 13.37
N ASP A 40 7.65 9.08 14.15
CA ASP A 40 8.89 8.30 14.24
C ASP A 40 8.61 6.89 14.75
N GLU A 41 7.63 6.75 15.65
CA GLU A 41 7.23 5.45 16.18
C GLU A 41 6.68 4.55 15.08
N THR A 42 5.84 5.12 14.19
CA THR A 42 5.29 4.37 13.07
C THR A 42 6.40 3.98 12.09
N LEU A 43 7.34 4.87 11.82
CA LEU A 43 8.47 4.56 10.94
C LEU A 43 9.35 3.45 11.52
N ALA A 44 9.59 3.48 12.84
CA ALA A 44 10.35 2.43 13.49
C ALA A 44 9.63 1.08 13.40
N GLN A 45 8.31 1.09 13.53
CA GLN A 45 7.49 -0.10 13.37
C GLN A 45 7.59 -0.66 11.95
N ILE A 46 7.54 0.22 10.96
CA ILE A 46 7.67 -0.19 9.55
C ILE A 46 9.04 -0.80 9.31
N GLU A 47 10.10 -0.22 9.86
CA GLU A 47 11.46 -0.74 9.73
C GLU A 47 11.56 -2.15 10.31
N GLU A 48 11.00 -2.36 11.49
CA GLU A 48 11.01 -3.67 12.13
C GLU A 48 10.24 -4.70 11.30
N LEU A 49 9.08 -4.33 10.79
CA LEU A 49 8.28 -5.21 9.94
C LEU A 49 9.00 -5.51 8.63
N HIS A 50 9.71 -4.52 8.08
CA HIS A 50 10.48 -4.73 6.86
C HIS A 50 11.56 -5.80 7.07
N ASP A 51 12.25 -5.74 8.20
CA ASP A 51 13.30 -6.71 8.51
C ASP A 51 12.74 -8.13 8.73
N LYS A 52 11.56 -8.24 9.31
CA LYS A 52 10.98 -9.53 9.68
C LYS A 52 10.14 -10.17 8.59
N ARG A 53 9.35 -9.38 7.88
CA ARG A 53 8.35 -9.88 6.93
C ARG A 53 8.45 -9.28 5.55
N GLY A 54 9.03 -8.10 5.45
CA GLY A 54 8.96 -7.28 4.26
C GLY A 54 7.75 -6.35 4.33
N VAL A 55 7.83 -5.24 3.64
CA VAL A 55 6.79 -4.22 3.64
C VAL A 55 6.48 -3.82 2.20
N ILE A 56 5.19 -3.71 1.91
CA ILE A 56 4.70 -3.18 0.64
C ILE A 56 3.95 -1.88 0.95
N VAL A 57 4.37 -0.79 0.33
CA VAL A 57 3.65 0.49 0.45
C VAL A 57 2.61 0.55 -0.66
N PHE A 58 1.36 0.72 -0.30
CA PHE A 58 0.25 0.73 -1.25
C PHE A 58 -0.66 1.91 -0.93
N THR A 59 -0.31 3.06 -1.47
CA THR A 59 -1.05 4.31 -1.24
C THR A 59 -1.70 4.78 -2.52
N ASP A 60 -2.58 5.77 -2.38
CA ASP A 60 -3.32 6.33 -3.49
C ASP A 60 -2.39 7.02 -4.50
N PRO A 61 -2.75 7.02 -5.79
CA PRO A 61 -1.95 7.71 -6.82
C PRO A 61 -2.24 9.21 -6.83
N ASP A 62 -2.04 9.86 -5.69
CA ASP A 62 -2.25 11.29 -5.53
C ASP A 62 -1.07 11.91 -4.79
N PHE A 63 -1.11 13.22 -4.59
CA PHE A 63 -0.03 13.95 -3.95
C PHE A 63 0.25 13.43 -2.53
N SER A 64 -0.80 13.20 -1.75
CA SER A 64 -0.66 12.71 -0.38
C SER A 64 -0.03 11.32 -0.35
N GLY A 65 -0.51 10.44 -1.22
CA GLY A 65 0.02 9.08 -1.32
C GLY A 65 1.50 9.05 -1.71
N GLU A 66 1.88 9.90 -2.66
CA GLU A 66 3.29 9.98 -3.08
C GLU A 66 4.17 10.53 -1.97
N LYS A 67 3.65 11.46 -1.19
CA LYS A 67 4.38 12.00 -0.03
C LYS A 67 4.63 10.91 1.00
N ILE A 68 3.62 10.09 1.28
CA ILE A 68 3.75 8.96 2.21
C ILE A 68 4.83 7.99 1.73
N ARG A 69 4.80 7.63 0.44
CA ARG A 69 5.79 6.72 -0.14
C ARG A 69 7.20 7.26 0.02
N LYS A 70 7.39 8.54 -0.24
CA LYS A 70 8.70 9.17 -0.13
C LYS A 70 9.23 9.14 1.29
N ILE A 71 8.37 9.47 2.26
CA ILE A 71 8.76 9.45 3.67
C ILE A 71 9.20 8.06 4.09
N ILE A 72 8.42 7.04 3.74
CA ILE A 72 8.73 5.67 4.11
C ILE A 72 9.98 5.18 3.39
N GLN A 73 10.12 5.47 2.10
CA GLN A 73 11.28 5.05 1.32
C GLN A 73 12.57 5.64 1.85
N GLU A 74 12.55 6.90 2.29
CA GLU A 74 13.72 7.55 2.86
C GLU A 74 14.11 6.96 4.21
N ALA A 75 13.10 6.62 5.03
CA ALA A 75 13.34 6.07 6.36
C ALA A 75 13.70 4.57 6.33
N VAL A 76 13.10 3.83 5.40
CA VAL A 76 13.25 2.38 5.30
C VAL A 76 13.54 1.99 3.85
N PRO A 77 14.79 2.18 3.39
CA PRO A 77 15.14 1.81 2.01
C PRO A 77 14.91 0.32 1.76
N GLY A 78 14.46 0.00 0.56
CA GLY A 78 14.20 -1.38 0.17
C GLY A 78 12.77 -1.84 0.32
N VAL A 79 11.87 -0.99 0.84
CA VAL A 79 10.45 -1.35 0.87
C VAL A 79 9.94 -1.50 -0.56
N LYS A 80 8.98 -2.40 -0.72
CA LYS A 80 8.35 -2.62 -2.00
C LYS A 80 7.19 -1.67 -2.18
N HIS A 81 6.86 -1.36 -3.42
CA HIS A 81 5.75 -0.46 -3.76
C HIS A 81 4.80 -1.15 -4.70
N ALA A 82 3.51 -1.04 -4.40
CA ALA A 82 2.44 -1.45 -5.29
C ALA A 82 1.75 -0.17 -5.79
N PHE A 83 1.44 -0.13 -7.08
CA PHE A 83 0.85 1.04 -7.70
C PHE A 83 -0.43 0.68 -8.42
N LEU A 84 -1.48 1.47 -8.18
CA LEU A 84 -2.66 1.45 -9.01
C LEU A 84 -2.50 2.50 -10.11
N THR A 85 -3.05 2.20 -11.29
CA THR A 85 -3.17 3.24 -12.29
C THR A 85 -4.25 4.23 -11.82
N LYS A 86 -4.19 5.47 -12.29
CA LYS A 86 -5.22 6.46 -11.97
C LYS A 86 -6.59 5.98 -12.42
N LYS A 87 -6.66 5.29 -13.57
CA LYS A 87 -7.90 4.73 -14.06
C LYS A 87 -8.47 3.68 -13.11
N ALA A 88 -7.62 2.78 -12.60
CA ALA A 88 -8.07 1.73 -11.68
C ALA A 88 -8.50 2.29 -10.32
N ALA A 89 -7.92 3.41 -9.89
CA ALA A 89 -8.25 4.04 -8.62
C ALA A 89 -9.44 4.98 -8.71
N ALA A 90 -9.88 5.33 -9.92
CA ALA A 90 -11.00 6.24 -10.11
C ALA A 90 -12.32 5.52 -9.91
N PRO A 91 -13.29 6.13 -9.21
CA PRO A 91 -14.64 5.56 -9.13
C PRO A 91 -15.35 5.71 -10.47
N ASP A 92 -16.41 4.93 -10.67
CA ASP A 92 -17.23 5.01 -11.89
C ASP A 92 -17.86 6.39 -12.08
N HIS A 93 -18.03 7.11 -10.99
CA HIS A 93 -18.58 8.45 -10.99
C HIS A 93 -17.52 9.43 -10.50
N LYS A 94 -17.83 10.72 -10.56
CA LYS A 94 -16.91 11.74 -10.06
C LYS A 94 -16.64 11.51 -8.58
N GLY A 95 -15.38 11.50 -8.21
CA GLY A 95 -14.97 11.33 -6.83
C GLY A 95 -13.46 11.30 -6.68
N SER A 96 -13.01 11.00 -5.48
CA SER A 96 -11.60 10.93 -5.17
C SER A 96 -10.96 9.68 -5.77
N LEU A 97 -9.70 9.81 -6.16
CA LEU A 97 -8.89 8.64 -6.52
C LEU A 97 -8.53 7.91 -5.24
N GLY A 98 -8.49 6.58 -5.30
CA GLY A 98 -8.04 5.84 -4.13
C GLY A 98 -8.10 4.34 -4.27
N VAL A 99 -7.30 3.69 -3.41
CA VAL A 99 -7.27 2.23 -3.29
C VAL A 99 -8.66 1.72 -2.90
N GLU A 100 -9.39 2.48 -2.09
CA GLU A 100 -10.72 2.10 -1.63
C GLU A 100 -11.75 1.95 -2.76
N HIS A 101 -11.46 2.49 -3.94
CA HIS A 101 -12.35 2.41 -5.11
C HIS A 101 -11.91 1.36 -6.12
N ALA A 102 -10.76 0.74 -5.91
CA ALA A 102 -10.20 -0.19 -6.89
C ALA A 102 -10.90 -1.54 -6.86
N ASP A 103 -11.04 -2.16 -8.04
CA ASP A 103 -11.54 -3.53 -8.11
C ASP A 103 -10.54 -4.48 -7.48
N PRO A 104 -11.02 -5.57 -6.86
CA PRO A 104 -10.11 -6.57 -6.29
C PRO A 104 -9.06 -7.09 -7.27
N GLU A 105 -9.41 -7.28 -8.54
CA GLU A 105 -8.43 -7.75 -9.52
C GLU A 105 -7.37 -6.71 -9.81
N ALA A 106 -7.73 -5.42 -9.80
CA ALA A 106 -6.74 -4.34 -9.97
C ALA A 106 -5.74 -4.33 -8.81
N ILE A 107 -6.23 -4.61 -7.60
CA ILE A 107 -5.37 -4.70 -6.42
C ILE A 107 -4.42 -5.89 -6.54
N ARG A 108 -4.93 -7.06 -6.94
CA ARG A 108 -4.09 -8.24 -7.13
C ARG A 108 -3.01 -8.01 -8.19
N GLU A 109 -3.39 -7.36 -9.27
CA GLU A 109 -2.45 -7.02 -10.34
C GLU A 109 -1.34 -6.12 -9.84
N ALA A 110 -1.69 -5.10 -9.06
CA ALA A 110 -0.69 -4.20 -8.46
C ALA A 110 0.26 -4.96 -7.54
N LEU A 111 -0.26 -5.92 -6.78
CA LEU A 111 0.54 -6.71 -5.85
C LEU A 111 1.41 -7.76 -6.54
N ARG A 112 1.09 -8.14 -7.79
CA ARG A 112 1.94 -9.02 -8.59
C ARG A 112 3.10 -8.26 -9.24
N ASN A 113 2.96 -6.96 -9.43
CA ASN A 113 3.92 -6.12 -10.14
C ASN A 113 4.59 -5.11 -9.21
N LEU A 114 5.22 -5.63 -8.18
CA LEU A 114 5.87 -4.80 -7.17
C LEU A 114 7.13 -4.13 -7.72
N TYR A 115 7.35 -2.92 -7.25
CA TYR A 115 8.52 -2.13 -7.57
C TYR A 115 9.35 -1.88 -6.32
N THR A 116 10.66 -2.02 -6.44
CA THR A 116 11.58 -1.68 -5.35
C THR A 116 12.57 -0.66 -5.89
N GLU A 117 12.67 0.47 -5.22
CA GLU A 117 13.66 1.47 -5.56
C GLU A 117 14.98 1.08 -4.90
N GLU A 118 15.96 0.74 -5.71
CA GLU A 118 17.26 0.34 -5.20
C GLU A 118 18.18 1.54 -5.11
N PRO A 119 18.93 1.66 -4.01
CA PRO A 119 19.95 2.72 -3.92
C PRO A 119 21.06 2.45 -4.93
N ASP A 120 21.53 3.49 -5.55
CA ASP A 120 22.65 3.41 -6.49
C ASP A 120 23.95 3.09 -5.76
#